data_c99eea2212359d936a9adba328078b99
#
_entry.id   c99eea2212359d936a9adba328078b99
#
_cell.length_a   1.000
_cell.length_b   1.000
_cell.length_c   1.000
_cell.angle_alpha   90.00
_cell.angle_beta   90.00
_cell.angle_gamma   90.00
#
_symmetry.space_group_name_H-M   'P 1'
#
loop_
_entity.id
_entity.type
_entity.pdbx_description
1 polymer ?
#
loop_
_entity_poly.entity_id
_entity_poly.type
_entity_poly.pdbx_seq_one_letter_code
_entity_poly.pdbx_strand_id
1 'polypeptide(L)'
;MKLITEYNESGVRPLIESAGPEKKYFLEGVFMQAEKQNRNNRIYPRAILQDAVSRFVAEQVSTGRAVGELNHPEGPQINLDKVSHRITELNWRGDDVCGKALILNTPMGMIVKGLLDGGVKLGVSSRGMGSVESRGGKTYVKDDFSLATVDIVQDPSAPSAFVEGIMEGVEFFKNGNEIVARRVEKIKKAISRTSKNRLAEAQEHEFTRFLYEIAKL
;
A
#
# COMPACT_ATOMS: atom_id res chain seq x y z
N MET A 1 -14.08 0.17 -0.57
CA MET A 1 -12.68 -0.07 -1.00
C MET A 1 -11.86 -0.46 0.21
N LYS A 2 -10.90 -1.34 0.02
CA LYS A 2 -9.96 -1.76 1.07
C LYS A 2 -8.58 -1.20 0.74
N LEU A 3 -7.77 -0.89 1.75
CA LEU A 3 -6.35 -0.64 1.55
C LEU A 3 -5.70 -1.96 1.15
N ILE A 4 -4.97 -1.94 0.04
CA ILE A 4 -4.25 -3.09 -0.51
C ILE A 4 -2.78 -2.75 -0.48
N THR A 5 -2.00 -3.52 0.29
CA THR A 5 -0.55 -3.43 0.33
C THR A 5 0.04 -4.70 -0.22
N GLU A 6 1.06 -4.58 -1.05
CA GLU A 6 1.79 -5.70 -1.61
C GLU A 6 3.27 -5.57 -1.30
N TYR A 7 3.82 -6.68 -0.98
CA TYR A 7 5.21 -6.85 -0.64
C TYR A 7 5.93 -7.67 -1.71
N ASN A 8 7.06 -7.16 -2.22
CA ASN A 8 7.84 -7.86 -3.23
C ASN A 8 9.18 -8.35 -2.67
N GLU A 9 9.39 -9.67 -2.78
CA GLU A 9 10.63 -10.35 -2.36
C GLU A 9 11.77 -10.25 -3.36
N SER A 10 11.50 -9.83 -4.59
CA SER A 10 12.47 -9.85 -5.69
C SER A 10 13.50 -8.72 -5.56
N GLY A 11 14.25 -8.72 -4.47
CA GLY A 11 15.47 -7.96 -4.27
C GLY A 11 15.55 -6.58 -4.93
N VAL A 12 15.13 -5.56 -4.22
CA VAL A 12 15.49 -4.17 -4.57
C VAL A 12 16.96 -3.98 -4.19
N ARG A 13 17.75 -3.45 -5.11
CA ARG A 13 19.17 -3.15 -4.87
C ARG A 13 19.40 -1.65 -4.74
N PRO A 14 20.30 -1.22 -3.85
CA PRO A 14 20.76 0.16 -3.84
C PRO A 14 21.65 0.43 -5.05
N LEU A 15 21.47 1.58 -5.67
CA LEU A 15 22.34 2.11 -6.71
C LEU A 15 22.80 3.49 -6.28
N ILE A 16 24.12 3.70 -6.24
CA ILE A 16 24.71 5.00 -5.89
C ILE A 16 25.28 5.60 -7.17
N GLU A 17 24.69 6.68 -7.64
CA GLU A 17 25.18 7.44 -8.79
C GLU A 17 25.95 8.67 -8.30
N SER A 18 27.21 8.80 -8.72
CA SER A 18 28.03 9.98 -8.48
C SER A 18 27.97 10.89 -9.71
N ALA A 19 27.06 11.86 -9.68
CA ALA A 19 26.97 12.88 -10.72
C ALA A 19 27.31 14.24 -10.06
N GLY A 20 28.58 14.65 -10.05
CA GLY A 20 29.04 15.87 -9.40
C GLY A 20 29.42 15.65 -7.93
N PRO A 21 29.45 16.72 -7.09
CA PRO A 21 29.93 16.67 -5.71
C PRO A 21 28.99 15.89 -4.76
N GLU A 22 27.75 15.62 -5.15
CA GLU A 22 26.77 14.90 -4.32
C GLU A 22 26.50 13.49 -4.84
N LYS A 23 26.55 12.52 -3.93
CA LYS A 23 26.11 11.14 -4.19
C LYS A 23 24.59 11.09 -4.18
N LYS A 24 23.98 10.57 -5.25
CA LYS A 24 22.55 10.26 -5.32
C LYS A 24 22.33 8.79 -5.05
N TYR A 25 21.43 8.50 -4.13
CA TYR A 25 21.04 7.14 -3.77
C TYR A 25 19.74 6.79 -4.46
N PHE A 26 19.71 5.62 -5.09
CA PHE A 26 18.50 5.06 -5.70
C PHE A 26 18.23 3.66 -5.14
N LEU A 27 16.98 3.27 -5.18
CA LEU A 27 16.55 1.88 -5.08
C LEU A 27 16.02 1.45 -6.45
N GLU A 28 16.48 0.30 -6.93
CA GLU A 28 16.09 -0.25 -8.22
C GLU A 28 15.77 -1.74 -8.09
N GLY A 29 14.70 -2.19 -8.75
CA GLY A 29 14.32 -3.59 -8.74
C GLY A 29 12.87 -3.81 -9.14
N VAL A 30 12.32 -4.97 -8.82
CA VAL A 30 10.92 -5.29 -9.06
C VAL A 30 10.09 -4.66 -7.95
N PHE A 31 9.16 -3.76 -8.31
CA PHE A 31 8.29 -3.06 -7.37
C PHE A 31 6.95 -3.75 -7.19
N MET A 32 6.41 -4.37 -8.25
CA MET A 32 5.15 -5.12 -8.23
C MET A 32 5.21 -6.28 -9.22
N GLN A 33 4.36 -7.30 -9.03
CA GLN A 33 4.26 -8.46 -9.92
C GLN A 33 2.79 -8.75 -10.25
N ALA A 34 2.50 -8.97 -11.53
CA ALA A 34 1.21 -9.48 -11.99
C ALA A 34 1.20 -11.01 -11.98
N GLU A 35 -0.01 -11.59 -12.03
CA GLU A 35 -0.31 -13.03 -12.20
C GLU A 35 0.30 -13.96 -11.15
N LYS A 36 1.13 -13.46 -10.25
CA LYS A 36 1.78 -14.22 -9.19
C LYS A 36 1.08 -13.97 -7.86
N GLN A 37 0.86 -15.05 -7.09
CA GLN A 37 0.33 -14.94 -5.74
C GLN A 37 1.42 -14.35 -4.83
N ASN A 38 1.11 -13.22 -4.22
CA ASN A 38 2.00 -12.57 -3.26
C ASN A 38 1.87 -13.16 -1.84
N ARG A 39 2.67 -12.70 -0.89
CA ARG A 39 2.62 -13.14 0.51
C ARG A 39 1.29 -12.88 1.22
N ASN A 40 0.51 -11.93 0.75
CA ASN A 40 -0.83 -11.63 1.26
C ASN A 40 -1.91 -12.50 0.61
N ASN A 41 -1.52 -13.59 -0.07
CA ASN A 41 -2.40 -14.49 -0.82
C ASN A 41 -3.22 -13.77 -1.90
N ARG A 42 -2.72 -12.65 -2.43
CA ARG A 42 -3.38 -11.86 -3.47
C ARG A 42 -2.69 -12.02 -4.81
N ILE A 43 -3.49 -12.03 -5.87
CA ILE A 43 -3.04 -12.03 -7.25
C ILE A 43 -3.56 -10.75 -7.90
N TYR A 44 -2.67 -10.06 -8.58
CA TYR A 44 -3.02 -8.91 -9.42
C TYR A 44 -3.14 -9.38 -10.86
N PRO A 45 -4.36 -9.43 -11.43
CA PRO A 45 -4.50 -9.71 -12.85
C PRO A 45 -3.73 -8.68 -13.69
N ARG A 46 -3.05 -9.16 -14.73
CA ARG A 46 -2.16 -8.35 -15.56
C ARG A 46 -2.82 -7.06 -16.06
N ALA A 47 -4.03 -7.18 -16.62
CA ALA A 47 -4.75 -6.03 -17.17
C ALA A 47 -5.05 -4.97 -16.10
N ILE A 48 -5.46 -5.40 -14.90
CA ILE A 48 -5.79 -4.50 -13.78
C ILE A 48 -4.55 -3.77 -13.27
N LEU A 49 -3.46 -4.50 -13.04
CA LEU A 49 -2.22 -3.89 -12.59
C LEU A 49 -1.63 -2.97 -13.66
N GLN A 50 -1.73 -3.34 -14.95
CA GLN A 50 -1.24 -2.52 -16.05
C GLN A 50 -1.97 -1.18 -16.15
N ASP A 51 -3.29 -1.19 -16.01
CA ASP A 51 -4.09 0.03 -16.02
C ASP A 51 -3.76 0.94 -14.82
N ALA A 52 -3.67 0.37 -13.61
CA ALA A 52 -3.30 1.12 -12.41
C ALA A 52 -1.88 1.72 -12.49
N VAL A 53 -0.91 0.97 -12.99
CA VAL A 53 0.47 1.46 -13.20
C VAL A 53 0.51 2.55 -14.25
N SER A 54 -0.20 2.38 -15.37
CA SER A 54 -0.22 3.37 -16.45
C SER A 54 -0.79 4.70 -15.98
N ARG A 55 -1.90 4.67 -15.23
CA ARG A 55 -2.46 5.88 -14.59
C ARG A 55 -1.48 6.52 -13.62
N PHE A 56 -0.89 5.73 -12.73
CA PHE A 56 0.07 6.24 -11.77
C PHE A 56 1.30 6.87 -12.45
N VAL A 57 1.82 6.26 -13.52
CA VAL A 57 2.92 6.83 -14.29
C VAL A 57 2.51 8.16 -14.91
N ALA A 58 1.36 8.22 -15.57
CA ALA A 58 0.88 9.44 -16.23
C ALA A 58 0.59 10.58 -15.24
N GLU A 59 -0.01 10.28 -14.10
CA GLU A 59 -0.50 11.30 -13.16
C GLU A 59 0.54 11.70 -12.11
N GLN A 60 1.43 10.78 -11.71
CA GLN A 60 2.33 11.00 -10.60
C GLN A 60 3.81 10.97 -11.00
N VAL A 61 4.26 9.92 -11.73
CA VAL A 61 5.68 9.77 -12.06
C VAL A 61 6.11 10.85 -13.05
N SER A 62 5.38 11.01 -14.17
CA SER A 62 5.71 11.98 -15.22
C SER A 62 5.62 13.43 -14.75
N THR A 63 4.81 13.70 -13.73
CA THR A 63 4.67 15.03 -13.13
C THR A 63 5.62 15.29 -11.96
N GLY A 64 6.47 14.30 -11.60
CA GLY A 64 7.41 14.39 -10.49
C GLY A 64 6.79 14.33 -9.10
N ARG A 65 5.53 13.89 -8.99
CA ARG A 65 4.76 13.84 -7.74
C ARG A 65 4.69 12.47 -7.08
N ALA A 66 5.25 11.44 -7.69
CA ALA A 66 5.24 10.06 -7.20
C ALA A 66 6.17 9.89 -5.99
N VAL A 67 5.77 10.36 -4.82
CA VAL A 67 6.53 10.21 -3.57
C VAL A 67 6.04 9.03 -2.76
N GLY A 68 6.96 8.41 -1.99
CA GLY A 68 6.67 7.30 -1.09
C GLY A 68 7.29 7.51 0.29
N GLU A 69 6.80 6.76 1.26
CA GLU A 69 7.14 6.90 2.67
C GLU A 69 8.12 5.81 3.13
N LEU A 70 8.77 6.07 4.26
CA LEU A 70 9.47 5.03 5.03
C LEU A 70 8.46 4.36 5.95
N ASN A 71 8.27 3.06 5.79
CA ASN A 71 7.21 2.22 6.35
C ASN A 71 5.81 2.55 5.79
N HIS A 72 4.88 1.63 6.02
CA HIS A 72 3.48 1.87 5.66
C HIS A 72 2.77 2.71 6.73
N PRO A 73 2.11 3.81 6.35
CA PRO A 73 1.20 4.52 7.26
C PRO A 73 -0.10 3.74 7.44
N GLU A 74 -0.90 4.15 8.43
CA GLU A 74 -2.22 3.55 8.70
C GLU A 74 -3.30 3.89 7.66
N GLY A 75 -2.99 4.69 6.63
CA GLY A 75 -3.96 5.14 5.63
C GLY A 75 -3.42 5.17 4.22
N PRO A 76 -4.30 5.40 3.22
CA PRO A 76 -3.90 5.49 1.82
C PRO A 76 -3.25 6.83 1.47
N GLN A 77 -3.41 7.85 2.32
CA GLN A 77 -2.87 9.18 2.10
C GLN A 77 -1.36 9.22 2.31
N ILE A 78 -0.69 10.11 1.59
CA ILE A 78 0.74 10.37 1.74
C ILE A 78 0.94 11.43 2.84
N ASN A 79 1.77 11.10 3.84
CA ASN A 79 2.20 12.05 4.86
C ASN A 79 3.53 12.67 4.42
N LEU A 80 3.51 13.94 4.03
CA LEU A 80 4.68 14.60 3.47
C LEU A 80 5.87 14.66 4.43
N ASP A 81 5.63 14.67 5.74
CA ASP A 81 6.65 14.60 6.79
C ASP A 81 7.34 13.23 6.87
N LYS A 82 6.72 12.17 6.33
CA LYS A 82 7.27 10.80 6.28
C LYS A 82 7.83 10.40 4.92
N VAL A 83 7.81 11.30 3.95
CA VAL A 83 8.34 11.03 2.62
C VAL A 83 9.85 10.78 2.69
N SER A 84 10.28 9.65 2.13
CA SER A 84 11.68 9.23 2.07
C SER A 84 12.26 9.21 0.65
N HIS A 85 11.42 9.05 -0.37
CA HIS A 85 11.86 8.87 -1.74
C HIS A 85 10.84 9.35 -2.75
N ARG A 86 11.29 9.45 -4.00
CA ARG A 86 10.46 9.74 -5.17
C ARG A 86 10.67 8.65 -6.21
N ILE A 87 9.59 8.04 -6.67
CA ILE A 87 9.61 7.07 -7.76
C ILE A 87 9.87 7.85 -9.06
N THR A 88 10.92 7.49 -9.78
CA THR A 88 11.34 8.14 -11.02
C THR A 88 10.95 7.36 -12.26
N GLU A 89 10.83 6.04 -12.12
CA GLU A 89 10.52 5.14 -13.24
C GLU A 89 9.70 3.94 -12.76
N LEU A 90 8.75 3.52 -13.59
CA LEU A 90 8.06 2.24 -13.51
C LEU A 90 7.90 1.69 -14.94
N ASN A 91 8.52 0.54 -15.20
CA ASN A 91 8.55 -0.08 -16.52
C ASN A 91 8.19 -1.56 -16.41
N TRP A 92 7.51 -2.10 -17.40
CA TRP A 92 7.17 -3.51 -17.48
C TRP A 92 8.32 -4.35 -18.02
N ARG A 93 8.57 -5.51 -17.37
CA ARG A 93 9.46 -6.56 -17.87
C ARG A 93 8.78 -7.92 -17.65
N GLY A 94 8.15 -8.47 -18.67
CA GLY A 94 7.25 -9.63 -18.50
C GLY A 94 6.09 -9.27 -17.57
N ASP A 95 5.86 -10.05 -16.53
CA ASP A 95 4.84 -9.80 -15.50
C ASP A 95 5.34 -8.95 -14.34
N ASP A 96 6.59 -8.53 -14.38
CA ASP A 96 7.19 -7.67 -13.36
C ASP A 96 7.08 -6.19 -13.72
N VAL A 97 6.74 -5.36 -12.76
CA VAL A 97 6.87 -3.91 -12.81
C VAL A 97 8.18 -3.53 -12.15
N CYS A 98 9.18 -3.24 -12.96
CA CYS A 98 10.49 -2.77 -12.50
C CYS A 98 10.43 -1.27 -12.24
N GLY A 99 10.95 -0.84 -11.09
CA GLY A 99 10.96 0.55 -10.68
C GLY A 99 12.33 1.06 -10.30
N LYS A 100 12.48 2.39 -10.38
CA LYS A 100 13.60 3.15 -9.84
C LYS A 100 13.09 4.27 -8.96
N ALA A 101 13.66 4.44 -7.77
CA ALA A 101 13.26 5.47 -6.82
C ALA A 101 14.49 6.22 -6.30
N LEU A 102 14.46 7.56 -6.37
CA LEU A 102 15.48 8.45 -5.82
C LEU A 102 15.22 8.67 -4.34
N ILE A 103 16.20 8.39 -3.48
CA ILE A 103 16.14 8.72 -2.06
C ILE A 103 16.35 10.21 -1.88
N LEU A 104 15.39 10.86 -1.24
CA LEU A 104 15.39 12.31 -1.04
C LEU A 104 16.22 12.73 0.18
N ASN A 105 16.59 14.01 0.25
CA ASN A 105 17.25 14.61 1.43
C ASN A 105 16.22 15.07 2.49
N THR A 106 15.14 14.32 2.66
CA THR A 106 14.17 14.49 3.76
C THR A 106 14.68 13.76 5.01
N PRO A 107 14.13 14.05 6.21
CA PRO A 107 14.51 13.32 7.42
C PRO A 107 14.39 11.80 7.26
N MET A 108 13.31 11.30 6.66
CA MET A 108 13.09 9.87 6.41
C MET A 108 14.04 9.32 5.34
N GLY A 109 14.34 10.09 4.30
CA GLY A 109 15.32 9.71 3.28
C GLY A 109 16.73 9.64 3.83
N MET A 110 17.11 10.49 4.77
CA MET A 110 18.41 10.43 5.45
C MET A 110 18.52 9.15 6.31
N ILE A 111 17.43 8.71 6.96
CA ILE A 111 17.38 7.43 7.65
C ILE A 111 17.61 6.28 6.67
N VAL A 112 16.93 6.30 5.51
CA VAL A 112 17.13 5.27 4.47
C VAL A 112 18.58 5.23 4.01
N LYS A 113 19.22 6.39 3.74
CA LYS A 113 20.63 6.46 3.36
C LYS A 113 21.54 5.84 4.42
N GLY A 114 21.33 6.19 5.69
CA GLY A 114 22.11 5.64 6.80
C GLY A 114 21.96 4.12 6.93
N LEU A 115 20.76 3.59 6.72
CA LEU A 115 20.51 2.15 6.71
C LEU A 115 21.24 1.46 5.55
N LEU A 116 21.20 2.02 4.35
CA LEU A 116 21.88 1.49 3.17
C LEU A 116 23.41 1.53 3.33
N ASP A 117 23.96 2.62 3.85
CA ASP A 117 25.39 2.77 4.15
C ASP A 117 25.83 1.76 5.23
N GLY A 118 24.95 1.43 6.17
CA GLY A 118 25.15 0.39 7.18
C GLY A 118 24.94 -1.04 6.67
N GLY A 119 24.67 -1.22 5.36
CA GLY A 119 24.48 -2.53 4.74
C GLY A 119 23.12 -3.19 5.02
N VAL A 120 22.14 -2.43 5.52
CA VAL A 120 20.79 -2.95 5.76
C VAL A 120 20.08 -3.17 4.42
N LYS A 121 19.51 -4.36 4.25
CA LYS A 121 18.66 -4.66 3.10
C LYS A 121 17.26 -4.08 3.33
N LEU A 122 16.80 -3.28 2.40
CA LEU A 122 15.47 -2.70 2.40
C LEU A 122 14.65 -3.28 1.24
N GLY A 123 13.36 -3.38 1.44
CA GLY A 123 12.41 -3.77 0.42
C GLY A 123 11.48 -2.63 0.01
N VAL A 124 10.61 -2.92 -0.92
CA VAL A 124 9.54 -2.01 -1.32
C VAL A 124 8.20 -2.73 -1.27
N SER A 125 7.15 -1.99 -0.98
CA SER A 125 5.79 -2.52 -0.92
C SER A 125 4.82 -1.53 -1.53
N SER A 126 4.01 -1.99 -2.50
CA SER A 126 2.99 -1.15 -3.10
C SER A 126 1.82 -0.92 -2.14
N ARG A 127 1.26 0.26 -2.18
CA ARG A 127 0.09 0.67 -1.42
C ARG A 127 -0.96 1.23 -2.37
N GLY A 128 -2.18 0.71 -2.25
CA GLY A 128 -3.28 1.12 -3.11
C GLY A 128 -4.63 0.88 -2.45
N MET A 129 -5.67 1.22 -3.17
CA MET A 129 -7.06 1.01 -2.76
C MET A 129 -7.81 0.22 -3.83
N GLY A 130 -8.65 -0.71 -3.38
CA GLY A 130 -9.45 -1.51 -4.29
C GLY A 130 -10.29 -2.54 -3.56
N SER A 131 -11.00 -3.34 -4.33
CA SER A 131 -11.74 -4.51 -3.85
C SER A 131 -10.98 -5.78 -4.20
N VAL A 132 -11.29 -6.85 -3.48
CA VAL A 132 -10.76 -8.17 -3.76
C VAL A 132 -11.89 -9.18 -3.87
N GLU A 133 -11.66 -10.23 -4.66
CA GLU A 133 -12.60 -11.34 -4.85
C GLU A 133 -11.87 -12.66 -4.61
N SER A 134 -12.52 -13.59 -3.90
CA SER A 134 -11.98 -14.92 -3.68
C SER A 134 -12.55 -15.89 -4.70
N ARG A 135 -11.67 -16.60 -5.44
CA ARG A 135 -12.01 -17.64 -6.41
C ARG A 135 -11.06 -18.84 -6.22
N GLY A 136 -11.60 -20.04 -6.02
CA GLY A 136 -10.78 -21.25 -5.94
C GLY A 136 -9.71 -21.21 -4.85
N GLY A 137 -9.99 -20.61 -3.70
CA GLY A 137 -9.02 -20.48 -2.59
C GLY A 137 -7.95 -19.41 -2.79
N LYS A 138 -7.99 -18.65 -3.89
CA LYS A 138 -7.09 -17.53 -4.17
C LYS A 138 -7.85 -16.20 -4.13
N THR A 139 -7.17 -15.14 -3.77
CA THR A 139 -7.74 -13.79 -3.70
C THR A 139 -7.24 -12.94 -4.86
N TYR A 140 -8.14 -12.44 -5.68
CA TYR A 140 -7.83 -11.60 -6.84
C TYR A 140 -8.19 -10.14 -6.57
N VAL A 141 -7.31 -9.23 -6.97
CA VAL A 141 -7.59 -7.79 -6.96
C VAL A 141 -8.51 -7.45 -8.12
N LYS A 142 -9.48 -6.56 -7.87
CA LYS A 142 -10.51 -6.18 -8.86
C LYS A 142 -10.12 -4.92 -9.64
N ASP A 143 -10.92 -4.60 -10.65
CA ASP A 143 -10.76 -3.50 -11.60
C ASP A 143 -10.89 -2.09 -11.00
N ASP A 144 -11.42 -1.99 -9.78
CA ASP A 144 -11.45 -0.74 -9.01
C ASP A 144 -10.12 -0.41 -8.30
N PHE A 145 -9.04 -1.19 -8.58
CA PHE A 145 -7.73 -0.96 -7.98
C PHE A 145 -7.10 0.35 -8.45
N SER A 146 -6.67 1.15 -7.49
CA SER A 146 -5.91 2.38 -7.71
C SER A 146 -4.61 2.34 -6.90
N LEU A 147 -3.48 2.46 -7.59
CA LEU A 147 -2.17 2.54 -6.97
C LEU A 147 -1.98 3.93 -6.34
N ALA A 148 -1.71 3.99 -5.05
CA ALA A 148 -1.42 5.23 -4.33
C ALA A 148 0.07 5.56 -4.34
N THR A 149 0.92 4.58 -4.06
CA THR A 149 2.39 4.70 -4.07
C THR A 149 3.06 3.34 -3.89
N VAL A 150 4.39 3.36 -3.85
CA VAL A 150 5.24 2.25 -3.39
C VAL A 150 6.11 2.79 -2.27
N ASP A 151 6.04 2.19 -1.09
CA ASP A 151 6.76 2.61 0.12
C ASP A 151 8.04 1.79 0.31
N ILE A 152 9.03 2.36 1.02
CA ILE A 152 10.22 1.63 1.47
C ILE A 152 9.91 0.98 2.81
N VAL A 153 10.16 -0.34 2.91
CA VAL A 153 9.87 -1.13 4.10
C VAL A 153 11.06 -2.01 4.47
N GLN A 154 11.09 -2.47 5.71
CA GLN A 154 12.07 -3.47 6.14
C GLN A 154 11.82 -4.79 5.41
N ASP A 155 12.90 -5.59 5.20
CA ASP A 155 12.83 -6.90 4.54
C ASP A 155 11.78 -7.83 5.14
N PRO A 156 11.08 -8.58 4.28
CA PRO A 156 9.99 -9.52 4.58
C PRO A 156 10.36 -10.76 5.37
N SER A 157 11.56 -10.93 5.80
CA SER A 157 11.94 -12.08 6.65
C SER A 157 11.17 -12.15 7.98
N ALA A 158 10.38 -11.11 8.32
CA ALA A 158 9.39 -11.11 9.40
C ALA A 158 7.95 -11.11 8.83
N PRO A 159 7.42 -12.26 8.40
CA PRO A 159 6.21 -12.32 7.56
C PRO A 159 4.91 -11.92 8.26
N SER A 160 4.86 -11.91 9.57
CA SER A 160 3.61 -11.77 10.32
C SER A 160 3.44 -10.45 11.04
N ALA A 161 4.48 -9.63 11.18
CA ALA A 161 4.43 -8.47 12.05
C ALA A 161 3.78 -7.22 11.42
N PHE A 162 3.78 -7.09 10.09
CA PHE A 162 3.36 -5.86 9.42
C PHE A 162 2.05 -5.95 8.63
N VAL A 163 1.59 -7.12 8.25
CA VAL A 163 0.46 -7.28 7.33
C VAL A 163 -0.85 -7.67 8.01
N GLU A 164 -0.80 -8.38 9.12
CA GLU A 164 -2.03 -8.80 9.82
C GLU A 164 -2.62 -7.73 10.73
N GLY A 165 -1.86 -6.71 11.10
CA GLY A 165 -2.26 -5.73 12.11
C GLY A 165 -2.88 -4.44 11.57
N ILE A 166 -2.59 -4.03 10.35
CA ILE A 166 -2.80 -2.63 10.00
C ILE A 166 -4.18 -2.34 9.42
N MET A 167 -4.79 -3.20 8.62
CA MET A 167 -6.04 -2.83 7.94
C MET A 167 -7.05 -3.95 7.67
N GLU A 168 -6.97 -5.09 8.30
CA GLU A 168 -8.10 -6.03 8.26
C GLU A 168 -9.28 -5.44 9.04
N GLY A 169 -10.36 -5.12 8.33
CA GLY A 169 -11.58 -4.59 8.91
C GLY A 169 -11.76 -3.09 8.82
N VAL A 170 -10.94 -2.39 8.05
CA VAL A 170 -11.16 -0.99 7.72
C VAL A 170 -11.58 -0.87 6.26
N GLU A 171 -12.73 -0.26 6.03
CA GLU A 171 -13.19 0.13 4.69
C GLU A 171 -13.05 1.64 4.52
N PHE A 172 -12.53 2.06 3.37
CA PHE A 172 -12.37 3.47 3.01
C PHE A 172 -13.51 3.88 2.08
N PHE A 173 -14.11 5.01 2.38
CA PHE A 173 -15.17 5.61 1.57
C PHE A 173 -14.70 6.98 1.09
N LYS A 174 -14.94 7.26 -0.19
CA LYS A 174 -14.69 8.57 -0.75
C LYS A 174 -15.92 9.45 -0.51
N ASN A 175 -15.74 10.53 0.23
CA ASN A 175 -16.75 11.55 0.44
C ASN A 175 -16.24 12.88 -0.15
N GLY A 176 -16.68 13.20 -1.37
CA GLY A 176 -16.09 14.32 -2.11
C GLY A 176 -14.60 14.10 -2.37
N ASN A 177 -13.76 15.00 -1.86
CA ASN A 177 -12.29 14.92 -1.95
C ASN A 177 -11.62 14.25 -0.73
N GLU A 178 -12.40 13.86 0.29
CA GLU A 178 -11.86 13.21 1.48
C GLU A 178 -12.06 11.69 1.45
N ILE A 179 -11.08 10.97 2.00
CA ILE A 179 -11.13 9.53 2.19
C ILE A 179 -11.34 9.25 3.68
N VAL A 180 -12.48 8.65 4.02
CA VAL A 180 -12.87 8.34 5.40
C VAL A 180 -12.67 6.85 5.67
N ALA A 181 -11.93 6.52 6.73
CA ALA A 181 -11.68 5.14 7.18
C ALA A 181 -12.78 4.68 8.14
N ARG A 182 -13.35 3.49 7.93
CA ARG A 182 -14.35 2.88 8.82
C ARG A 182 -13.98 1.47 9.22
N ARG A 183 -14.05 1.18 10.51
CA ARG A 183 -13.80 -0.17 11.06
C ARG A 183 -15.06 -1.03 10.98
N VAL A 184 -15.31 -1.62 9.83
CA VAL A 184 -16.53 -2.41 9.56
C VAL A 184 -16.47 -3.82 10.17
N GLU A 185 -15.30 -4.42 10.31
CA GLU A 185 -15.18 -5.79 10.83
C GLU A 185 -15.50 -5.95 12.32
N LYS A 186 -15.21 -4.96 13.17
CA LYS A 186 -15.64 -5.00 14.57
C LYS A 186 -17.15 -5.07 14.68
N ILE A 187 -17.83 -4.33 13.81
CA ILE A 187 -19.30 -4.30 13.73
C ILE A 187 -19.83 -5.63 13.18
N LYS A 188 -19.25 -6.17 12.10
CA LYS A 188 -19.61 -7.48 11.57
C LYS A 188 -19.40 -8.62 12.58
N LYS A 189 -18.28 -8.62 13.32
CA LYS A 189 -17.99 -9.60 14.38
C LYS A 189 -18.92 -9.46 15.59
N ALA A 190 -19.30 -8.25 15.98
CA ALA A 190 -20.28 -8.02 17.04
C ALA A 190 -21.66 -8.57 16.65
N ILE A 191 -22.11 -8.27 15.43
CA ILE A 191 -23.38 -8.77 14.89
C ILE A 191 -23.38 -10.30 14.75
N SER A 192 -22.31 -10.90 14.21
CA SER A 192 -22.23 -12.35 13.96
C SER A 192 -22.13 -13.20 15.23
N ARG A 193 -21.68 -12.63 16.36
CA ARG A 193 -21.59 -13.29 17.67
C ARG A 193 -22.87 -13.16 18.51
N THR A 194 -23.82 -12.37 18.04
CA THR A 194 -25.08 -12.13 18.77
C THR A 194 -26.07 -13.26 18.47
N SER A 195 -26.72 -13.80 19.52
CA SER A 195 -27.72 -14.84 19.37
C SER A 195 -28.91 -14.33 18.54
N LYS A 196 -29.55 -15.26 17.78
CA LYS A 196 -30.70 -14.91 16.90
C LYS A 196 -31.79 -14.09 17.57
N ASN A 197 -32.01 -14.28 18.87
CA ASN A 197 -33.05 -13.60 19.64
C ASN A 197 -32.70 -12.14 20.04
N ARG A 198 -31.45 -11.72 19.89
CA ARG A 198 -30.96 -10.35 20.18
C ARG A 198 -30.39 -9.66 18.95
N LEU A 199 -30.53 -10.29 17.78
CA LEU A 199 -29.90 -9.79 16.55
C LEU A 199 -30.46 -8.42 16.14
N ALA A 200 -31.77 -8.21 16.31
CA ALA A 200 -32.44 -6.94 15.97
C ALA A 200 -31.95 -5.79 16.87
N GLU A 201 -31.88 -6.02 18.19
CA GLU A 201 -31.38 -5.03 19.14
C GLU A 201 -29.90 -4.70 18.95
N ALA A 202 -29.09 -5.72 18.64
CA ALA A 202 -27.67 -5.54 18.35
C ALA A 202 -27.45 -4.80 17.03
N GLN A 203 -28.26 -5.06 16.02
CA GLN A 203 -28.20 -4.34 14.75
C GLN A 203 -28.59 -2.87 14.91
N GLU A 204 -29.65 -2.58 15.69
CA GLU A 204 -30.10 -1.23 15.94
C GLU A 204 -29.07 -0.43 16.78
N HIS A 205 -28.51 -1.05 17.82
CA HIS A 205 -27.48 -0.44 18.65
C HIS A 205 -26.21 -0.13 17.85
N GLU A 206 -25.70 -1.10 17.08
CA GLU A 206 -24.50 -0.90 16.25
C GLU A 206 -24.76 0.06 15.09
N PHE A 207 -25.99 0.08 14.52
CA PHE A 207 -26.39 1.05 13.51
C PHE A 207 -26.48 2.47 14.08
N THR A 208 -27.04 2.62 15.27
CA THR A 208 -27.11 3.91 15.98
C THR A 208 -25.72 4.43 16.31
N ARG A 209 -24.83 3.55 16.80
CA ARG A 209 -23.43 3.89 17.05
C ARG A 209 -22.69 4.29 15.78
N PHE A 210 -22.93 3.60 14.69
CA PHE A 210 -22.42 3.92 13.37
C PHE A 210 -22.89 5.31 12.88
N LEU A 211 -24.18 5.64 13.05
CA LEU A 211 -24.71 6.97 12.73
C LEU A 211 -24.09 8.07 13.59
N TYR A 212 -23.84 7.78 14.86
CA TYR A 212 -23.21 8.73 15.80
C TYR A 212 -21.75 9.02 15.44
N GLU A 213 -21.01 8.01 14.97
CA GLU A 213 -19.63 8.18 14.48
C GLU A 213 -19.57 8.96 13.16
N ILE A 214 -20.63 8.85 12.30
CA ILE A 214 -20.73 9.66 11.08
C ILE A 214 -21.07 11.12 11.37
N ALA A 215 -21.92 11.37 12.36
CA ALA A 215 -22.37 12.73 12.69
C ALA A 215 -21.30 13.57 13.39
N LYS A 216 -20.17 12.96 13.78
CA LYS A 216 -19.00 13.65 14.37
C LYS A 216 -17.91 14.02 13.34
N LEU A 217 -18.17 13.70 12.06
CA LEU A 217 -17.34 14.05 10.92
C LEU A 217 -17.94 15.23 10.15
#